data_57a9c18dcee47bad67eee68cc710cbc0
#
_entry.id   57a9c18dcee47bad67eee68cc710cbc0
#
_cell.length_a   1.000
_cell.length_b   1.000
_cell.length_c   1.000
_cell.angle_alpha   90.00
_cell.angle_beta   90.00
_cell.angle_gamma   90.00
#
_symmetry.space_group_name_H-M   'P 1'
#
loop_
_entity.id
_entity.type
_entity.pdbx_description
1 polymer ?
#
loop_
_entity_poly.entity_id
_entity_poly.type
_entity_poly.pdbx_seq_one_letter_code
_entity_poly.pdbx_strand_id
1 'polypeptide(L)'
;MRRRSIERWCVWGICAVMGFSPFALAGDQSPASSPQIRSSERHLANIRQLTVGRQNAEAYFSFDGTKLIFQSTNDWLKDSQATTRKPSESGLGCYQMYVLDLESDTVRLVSTGKGATTCGYFFPGDRRVLYSSTHAAGSECPPKPKRDGAYRWALDDYDIYSVRLDGQQMQRLTSSSGYDAEATISPDGKTIVWTSVKDGDLDLYTMNLDGTNAKRLTNDVGYDGGAFFSPDSRRIVYRAAHPSDPAEVAKYQDLLAQRLIEPGQLEIFVINADGSHKQQVTSNGASNFSPYFHPDGKRIIFSSNLETRGEGGRPSFHLYLVRDDGTGAERLTTEGHFNSFPMFSPDGKRLVWVSDRNATTPGEFNVFLADWVP
;
A
#
# COMPACT_ATOMS: atom_id res chain seq x y z
N MET A 1 4.52 10.75 57.28
CA MET A 1 5.95 10.90 57.66
C MET A 1 6.75 10.48 56.43
N ARG A 2 7.29 11.44 55.71
CA ARG A 2 8.71 11.85 55.64
C ARG A 2 9.59 10.67 55.20
N ARG A 3 10.44 10.66 54.19
CA ARG A 3 11.12 11.67 53.36
C ARG A 3 11.99 10.89 52.34
N ARG A 4 12.08 11.31 51.05
CA ARG A 4 13.26 11.92 50.39
C ARG A 4 14.48 10.96 50.25
N SER A 5 14.99 10.71 49.11
CA SER A 5 15.60 11.47 48.01
C SER A 5 17.14 11.27 47.97
N ILE A 6 17.66 11.42 46.78
CA ILE A 6 19.00 11.96 46.40
C ILE A 6 20.01 10.89 45.95
N GLU A 7 20.25 10.78 44.62
CA GLU A 7 21.28 11.40 43.80
C GLU A 7 22.75 11.18 44.23
N ARG A 8 23.58 10.80 43.27
CA ARG A 8 24.79 11.46 42.72
C ARG A 8 25.93 10.48 42.44
N TRP A 9 26.38 10.45 41.24
CA TRP A 9 27.60 11.05 40.62
C TRP A 9 28.97 10.50 41.04
N CYS A 10 29.73 10.28 40.03
CA CYS A 10 31.12 10.64 39.66
C CYS A 10 32.13 9.47 39.62
N VAL A 11 32.71 9.15 38.47
CA VAL A 11 33.83 9.80 37.72
C VAL A 11 35.26 9.35 38.15
N TRP A 12 36.11 9.06 37.15
CA TRP A 12 37.58 8.97 37.10
C TRP A 12 38.22 7.63 37.50
N GLY A 13 39.14 7.07 36.78
CA GLY A 13 40.34 7.54 36.15
C GLY A 13 41.14 6.45 35.46
N ILE A 14 41.75 6.85 34.44
CA ILE A 14 42.98 6.60 33.74
C ILE A 14 43.99 5.60 34.38
N CYS A 15 44.54 4.66 33.59
CA CYS A 15 45.98 4.61 33.27
C CYS A 15 46.32 3.59 32.18
N ALA A 16 47.16 4.02 31.29
CA ALA A 16 47.75 3.32 30.18
C ALA A 16 48.92 2.42 30.61
N VAL A 17 49.19 1.34 29.89
CA VAL A 17 50.57 0.89 29.61
C VAL A 17 50.65 0.19 28.27
N MET A 18 51.68 0.56 27.51
CA MET A 18 52.05 0.13 26.17
C MET A 18 52.59 -1.31 26.12
N GLY A 19 52.41 -1.97 25.00
CA GLY A 19 53.12 -3.16 24.60
C GLY A 19 53.13 -3.32 23.07
N PHE A 20 54.29 -3.19 22.45
CA PHE A 20 54.53 -3.21 21.00
C PHE A 20 54.63 -4.60 20.40
N SER A 21 53.98 -4.79 19.22
CA SER A 21 54.45 -5.36 17.93
C SER A 21 54.61 -6.89 17.76
N PRO A 22 54.66 -7.45 16.51
CA PRO A 22 54.40 -6.90 15.16
C PRO A 22 53.61 -7.76 14.16
N PHE A 23 53.15 -7.12 13.11
CA PHE A 23 52.94 -7.56 11.71
C PHE A 23 52.32 -8.96 11.37
N ALA A 24 51.15 -8.96 10.86
CA ALA A 24 50.75 -9.80 9.74
C ALA A 24 49.87 -8.97 8.80
N LEU A 25 50.31 -8.82 7.56
CA LEU A 25 49.58 -8.24 6.43
C LEU A 25 48.34 -9.11 6.12
N ALA A 26 47.20 -8.66 6.51
CA ALA A 26 45.94 -9.18 6.01
C ALA A 26 45.41 -8.18 4.98
N GLY A 27 45.22 -8.66 3.76
CA GLY A 27 44.77 -7.87 2.62
C GLY A 27 43.47 -7.11 2.88
N ASP A 28 43.51 -5.88 2.47
CA ASP A 28 42.38 -4.96 2.39
C ASP A 28 41.31 -5.51 1.43
N GLN A 29 40.38 -6.23 1.98
CA GLN A 29 39.08 -6.48 1.30
C GLN A 29 38.13 -5.38 1.75
N SER A 30 38.20 -4.25 1.07
CA SER A 30 37.12 -3.25 1.12
C SER A 30 35.79 -3.94 0.83
N PRO A 31 34.76 -3.77 1.67
CA PRO A 31 33.45 -4.29 1.36
C PRO A 31 32.98 -3.69 0.03
N ALA A 32 32.54 -4.55 -0.88
CA ALA A 32 31.98 -4.15 -2.17
C ALA A 32 30.98 -3.02 -1.93
N SER A 33 31.26 -1.87 -2.52
CA SER A 33 30.39 -0.70 -2.43
C SER A 33 28.99 -1.10 -2.94
N SER A 34 28.01 -1.06 -2.05
CA SER A 34 26.61 -1.13 -2.43
C SER A 34 26.36 -0.18 -3.60
N PRO A 35 25.63 -0.56 -4.65
CA PRO A 35 25.39 0.33 -5.78
C PRO A 35 24.77 1.62 -5.26
N GLN A 36 25.43 2.76 -5.50
CA GLN A 36 24.90 4.07 -5.14
C GLN A 36 23.63 4.29 -5.98
N ILE A 37 22.48 4.18 -5.32
CA ILE A 37 21.19 4.50 -5.93
C ILE A 37 21.16 6.01 -6.13
N ARG A 38 21.16 6.47 -7.38
CA ARG A 38 21.07 7.90 -7.71
C ARG A 38 19.70 8.40 -7.33
N SER A 39 19.60 9.13 -6.21
CA SER A 39 18.38 9.73 -5.72
C SER A 39 18.12 11.08 -6.38
N SER A 40 17.47 11.09 -7.52
CA SER A 40 16.86 12.30 -8.06
C SER A 40 15.45 11.95 -8.51
N GLU A 41 14.45 12.76 -8.13
CA GLU A 41 13.05 12.59 -8.61
C GLU A 41 12.93 12.96 -10.11
N ARG A 42 13.94 12.56 -10.92
CA ARG A 42 14.09 12.93 -12.36
C ARG A 42 12.93 12.49 -13.23
N HIS A 43 12.20 11.49 -12.77
CA HIS A 43 11.02 10.96 -13.47
C HIS A 43 9.72 11.70 -13.12
N LEU A 44 9.75 12.65 -12.19
CA LEU A 44 8.58 13.36 -11.69
C LEU A 44 8.71 14.86 -12.02
N ALA A 45 7.87 15.35 -12.93
CA ALA A 45 7.76 16.76 -13.24
C ALA A 45 6.39 17.32 -12.83
N ASN A 46 6.30 18.63 -12.63
CA ASN A 46 5.04 19.32 -12.32
C ASN A 46 4.25 18.69 -11.16
N ILE A 47 4.95 18.31 -10.08
CA ILE A 47 4.34 17.66 -8.92
C ILE A 47 3.27 18.57 -8.32
N ARG A 48 2.05 18.04 -8.17
CA ARG A 48 0.90 18.73 -7.56
C ARG A 48 0.34 17.90 -6.41
N GLN A 49 0.09 18.54 -5.28
CA GLN A 49 -0.67 17.95 -4.17
C GLN A 49 -2.16 18.10 -4.43
N LEU A 50 -2.91 17.01 -4.44
CA LEU A 50 -4.33 16.97 -4.77
C LEU A 50 -5.24 16.99 -3.53
N THR A 51 -4.75 16.52 -2.38
CA THR A 51 -5.50 16.49 -1.13
C THR A 51 -4.70 17.14 -0.01
N VAL A 52 -5.35 17.55 1.07
CA VAL A 52 -4.72 18.19 2.22
C VAL A 52 -5.33 17.67 3.52
N GLY A 53 -4.46 17.50 4.52
CA GLY A 53 -4.83 17.15 5.88
C GLY A 53 -5.30 15.69 6.06
N ARG A 54 -5.17 15.17 7.29
CA ARG A 54 -5.56 13.82 7.68
C ARG A 54 -4.91 12.72 6.83
N GLN A 55 -5.64 11.64 6.53
CA GLN A 55 -5.14 10.51 5.77
C GLN A 55 -5.93 10.38 4.48
N ASN A 56 -5.24 10.47 3.34
CA ASN A 56 -5.78 10.30 1.99
C ASN A 56 -4.89 9.26 1.29
N ALA A 57 -5.44 8.13 0.91
CA ALA A 57 -4.66 6.99 0.43
C ALA A 57 -5.29 6.28 -0.75
N GLU A 58 -4.52 5.41 -1.39
CA GLU A 58 -4.96 4.49 -2.44
C GLU A 58 -5.76 5.21 -3.54
N ALA A 59 -5.09 6.19 -4.17
CA ALA A 59 -5.67 6.95 -5.27
C ALA A 59 -5.39 6.27 -6.61
N TYR A 60 -6.44 5.90 -7.33
CA TYR A 60 -6.35 5.16 -8.58
C TYR A 60 -7.13 5.84 -9.70
N PHE A 61 -6.55 5.86 -10.91
CA PHE A 61 -7.16 6.50 -12.08
C PHE A 61 -8.41 5.78 -12.58
N SER A 62 -9.35 6.55 -13.13
CA SER A 62 -10.39 6.07 -14.03
C SER A 62 -9.78 5.54 -15.35
N PHE A 63 -10.52 4.73 -16.10
CA PHE A 63 -10.06 4.18 -17.38
C PHE A 63 -9.79 5.27 -18.44
N ASP A 64 -10.52 6.39 -18.37
CA ASP A 64 -10.30 7.56 -19.23
C ASP A 64 -9.19 8.51 -18.69
N GLY A 65 -8.69 8.25 -17.46
CA GLY A 65 -7.65 9.06 -16.82
C GLY A 65 -8.11 10.44 -16.35
N THR A 66 -9.42 10.73 -16.35
CA THR A 66 -9.95 12.05 -15.97
C THR A 66 -10.31 12.15 -14.49
N LYS A 67 -10.41 11.03 -13.77
CA LYS A 67 -10.80 10.98 -12.37
C LYS A 67 -9.85 10.13 -11.54
N LEU A 68 -9.89 10.32 -10.23
CA LEU A 68 -9.26 9.46 -9.24
C LEU A 68 -10.30 8.97 -8.25
N ILE A 69 -10.28 7.69 -7.91
CA ILE A 69 -10.95 7.18 -6.72
C ILE A 69 -9.91 7.07 -5.62
N PHE A 70 -10.25 7.48 -4.40
CA PHE A 70 -9.34 7.44 -3.25
C PHE A 70 -10.10 7.27 -1.94
N GLN A 71 -9.43 6.76 -0.94
CA GLN A 71 -9.96 6.64 0.41
C GLN A 71 -9.46 7.78 1.29
N SER A 72 -10.34 8.31 2.16
CA SER A 72 -10.00 9.42 3.05
C SER A 72 -10.67 9.31 4.40
N THR A 73 -9.95 9.74 5.46
CA THR A 73 -10.53 10.01 6.78
C THR A 73 -10.99 11.45 6.93
N ASN A 74 -10.89 12.25 5.88
CA ASN A 74 -11.37 13.63 5.83
C ASN A 74 -12.84 13.67 5.38
N ASP A 75 -13.63 14.53 5.98
CA ASP A 75 -15.04 14.75 5.57
C ASP A 75 -15.10 15.85 4.51
N TRP A 76 -14.86 15.46 3.25
CA TRP A 76 -14.85 16.37 2.11
C TRP A 76 -16.23 16.98 1.78
N LEU A 77 -17.34 16.44 2.33
CA LEU A 77 -18.67 16.92 2.05
C LEU A 77 -19.05 18.17 2.82
N LYS A 78 -18.45 18.39 3.99
CA LYS A 78 -18.71 19.59 4.81
C LYS A 78 -18.17 20.86 4.18
N ASP A 79 -17.17 20.75 3.30
CA ASP A 79 -16.49 21.85 2.65
C ASP A 79 -16.84 22.03 1.17
N SER A 80 -17.94 21.43 0.69
CA SER A 80 -18.34 21.39 -0.74
C SER A 80 -18.61 22.77 -1.39
N GLN A 81 -18.50 23.89 -0.64
CA GLN A 81 -18.59 25.25 -1.16
C GLN A 81 -17.24 26.00 -1.18
N ALA A 82 -16.16 25.39 -0.70
CA ALA A 82 -14.87 26.05 -0.67
C ALA A 82 -14.06 25.70 -1.93
N THR A 83 -13.69 26.71 -2.69
CA THR A 83 -12.72 26.65 -3.79
C THR A 83 -11.30 26.29 -3.32
N THR A 84 -11.11 26.14 -2.01
CA THR A 84 -9.87 25.65 -1.39
C THR A 84 -10.22 24.45 -0.52
N ARG A 85 -9.70 23.26 -0.89
CA ARG A 85 -9.84 22.04 -0.11
C ARG A 85 -9.15 22.21 1.24
N LYS A 86 -9.92 22.54 2.28
CA LYS A 86 -9.42 22.58 3.66
C LYS A 86 -9.78 21.27 4.36
N PRO A 87 -8.88 20.74 5.22
CA PRO A 87 -9.22 19.60 6.05
C PRO A 87 -10.38 19.96 6.96
N SER A 88 -11.37 19.07 7.07
CA SER A 88 -12.47 19.23 8.02
C SER A 88 -11.95 19.21 9.46
N GLU A 89 -12.50 20.03 10.35
CA GLU A 89 -12.16 20.03 11.77
C GLU A 89 -12.50 18.69 12.45
N SER A 90 -13.59 18.05 12.01
CA SER A 90 -14.00 16.71 12.46
C SER A 90 -13.62 15.67 11.40
N GLY A 91 -12.68 14.77 11.71
CA GLY A 91 -12.38 13.63 10.84
C GLY A 91 -13.41 12.52 10.99
N LEU A 92 -13.47 11.68 9.98
CA LEU A 92 -14.14 10.40 10.03
C LEU A 92 -13.29 9.41 10.86
N GLY A 93 -13.90 8.54 11.63
CA GLY A 93 -13.17 7.55 12.45
C GLY A 93 -12.40 6.53 11.62
N CYS A 94 -12.86 6.26 10.40
CA CYS A 94 -12.29 5.35 9.41
C CYS A 94 -12.38 5.92 8.00
N TYR A 95 -11.75 5.26 7.06
CA TYR A 95 -11.81 5.67 5.65
C TYR A 95 -13.22 5.59 5.08
N GLN A 96 -13.52 6.56 4.21
CA GLN A 96 -14.63 6.53 3.27
C GLN A 96 -14.09 6.71 1.85
N MET A 97 -14.86 6.26 0.85
CA MET A 97 -14.44 6.27 -0.55
C MET A 97 -14.97 7.49 -1.29
N TYR A 98 -14.07 8.19 -1.96
CA TYR A 98 -14.36 9.41 -2.70
C TYR A 98 -13.86 9.30 -4.14
N VAL A 99 -14.50 10.05 -5.04
CA VAL A 99 -14.04 10.28 -6.40
C VAL A 99 -13.72 11.76 -6.57
N LEU A 100 -12.52 12.04 -7.06
CA LEU A 100 -12.03 13.35 -7.47
C LEU A 100 -12.08 13.44 -8.98
N ASP A 101 -12.75 14.44 -9.53
CA ASP A 101 -12.68 14.81 -10.94
C ASP A 101 -11.50 15.79 -11.12
N LEU A 102 -10.56 15.44 -11.99
CA LEU A 102 -9.29 16.17 -12.16
C LEU A 102 -9.43 17.46 -12.98
N GLU A 103 -10.51 17.60 -13.76
CA GLU A 103 -10.79 18.77 -14.56
C GLU A 103 -11.55 19.82 -13.76
N SER A 104 -12.66 19.40 -13.13
CA SER A 104 -13.51 20.30 -12.36
C SER A 104 -13.05 20.51 -10.91
N ASP A 105 -12.06 19.74 -10.45
CA ASP A 105 -11.54 19.75 -9.07
C ASP A 105 -12.62 19.43 -8.01
N THR A 106 -13.68 18.69 -8.39
CA THR A 106 -14.78 18.33 -7.50
C THR A 106 -14.56 16.99 -6.85
N VAL A 107 -14.91 16.87 -5.57
CA VAL A 107 -14.87 15.63 -4.79
C VAL A 107 -16.28 15.14 -4.49
N ARG A 108 -16.53 13.85 -4.67
CA ARG A 108 -17.81 13.21 -4.39
C ARG A 108 -17.62 11.97 -3.53
N LEU A 109 -18.43 11.82 -2.48
CA LEU A 109 -18.54 10.57 -1.73
C LEU A 109 -19.28 9.52 -2.59
N VAL A 110 -18.71 8.31 -2.68
CA VAL A 110 -19.32 7.17 -3.40
C VAL A 110 -19.61 5.99 -2.49
N SER A 111 -19.04 5.95 -1.28
CA SER A 111 -19.39 4.95 -0.26
C SER A 111 -20.62 5.37 0.55
N THR A 112 -21.11 4.47 1.40
CA THR A 112 -22.31 4.69 2.20
C THR A 112 -22.17 5.70 3.33
N GLY A 113 -20.95 6.09 3.68
CA GLY A 113 -20.66 6.85 4.90
C GLY A 113 -20.73 6.02 6.18
N LYS A 114 -20.94 4.69 6.07
CA LYS A 114 -21.06 3.75 7.20
C LYS A 114 -19.96 2.71 7.14
N GLY A 115 -19.54 2.20 8.31
CA GLY A 115 -18.44 1.26 8.42
C GLY A 115 -17.13 1.85 7.91
N ALA A 116 -16.14 1.01 7.70
CA ALA A 116 -14.88 1.36 7.04
C ALA A 116 -14.92 0.97 5.56
N THR A 117 -14.20 1.71 4.71
CA THR A 117 -13.98 1.36 3.30
C THR A 117 -12.51 1.32 2.96
N THR A 118 -12.15 0.55 1.94
CA THR A 118 -10.77 0.49 1.42
C THR A 118 -10.76 0.08 -0.06
N CYS A 119 -9.64 0.33 -0.75
CA CYS A 119 -9.31 -0.24 -2.06
C CYS A 119 -10.41 -0.05 -3.11
N GLY A 120 -10.64 1.20 -3.50
CA GLY A 120 -11.59 1.52 -4.58
C GLY A 120 -10.98 1.39 -5.96
N TYR A 121 -11.78 1.01 -6.97
CA TYR A 121 -11.37 0.96 -8.38
C TYR A 121 -12.51 1.30 -9.32
N PHE A 122 -12.21 1.80 -10.53
CA PHE A 122 -13.24 2.09 -11.53
C PHE A 122 -13.62 0.87 -12.34
N PHE A 123 -14.88 0.78 -12.75
CA PHE A 123 -15.34 -0.12 -13.81
C PHE A 123 -15.07 0.52 -15.18
N PRO A 124 -14.94 -0.30 -16.24
CA PRO A 124 -14.88 0.21 -17.61
C PRO A 124 -16.05 1.15 -17.93
N GLY A 125 -15.72 2.25 -18.62
CA GLY A 125 -16.68 3.31 -18.93
C GLY A 125 -16.91 4.32 -17.80
N ASP A 126 -16.21 4.18 -16.66
CA ASP A 126 -16.06 5.18 -15.59
C ASP A 126 -17.39 5.71 -14.97
N ARG A 127 -18.44 4.90 -15.06
CA ARG A 127 -19.76 5.23 -14.49
C ARG A 127 -20.06 4.53 -13.17
N ARG A 128 -19.27 3.52 -12.84
CA ARG A 128 -19.35 2.72 -11.62
C ARG A 128 -17.96 2.56 -11.03
N VAL A 129 -17.94 2.31 -9.73
CA VAL A 129 -16.73 1.96 -8.98
C VAL A 129 -17.01 0.69 -8.19
N LEU A 130 -15.96 -0.05 -7.85
CA LEU A 130 -15.98 -1.01 -6.76
C LEU A 130 -15.19 -0.45 -5.57
N TYR A 131 -15.49 -0.94 -4.39
CA TYR A 131 -14.72 -0.74 -3.17
C TYR A 131 -15.05 -1.83 -2.15
N SER A 132 -14.16 -2.06 -1.21
CA SER A 132 -14.41 -2.97 -0.10
C SER A 132 -14.98 -2.20 1.09
N SER A 133 -15.93 -2.79 1.81
CA SER A 133 -16.59 -2.12 2.94
C SER A 133 -17.09 -3.08 4.00
N THR A 134 -17.03 -2.64 5.26
CA THR A 134 -17.57 -3.37 6.43
C THR A 134 -19.00 -2.98 6.76
N HIS A 135 -19.68 -2.12 5.99
CA HIS A 135 -20.97 -1.56 6.37
C HIS A 135 -22.09 -2.61 6.52
N ALA A 136 -21.97 -3.80 5.93
CA ALA A 136 -22.91 -4.91 6.14
C ALA A 136 -22.71 -5.59 7.50
N ALA A 137 -21.50 -5.57 8.05
CA ALA A 137 -21.20 -6.07 9.39
C ALA A 137 -21.56 -5.06 10.50
N GLY A 138 -21.56 -3.75 10.17
CA GLY A 138 -21.92 -2.69 11.11
C GLY A 138 -21.78 -1.29 10.53
N SER A 139 -22.49 -0.32 11.11
CA SER A 139 -22.44 1.08 10.67
C SER A 139 -21.25 1.85 11.20
N GLU A 140 -20.67 1.38 12.30
CA GLU A 140 -19.56 2.03 12.99
C GLU A 140 -18.21 1.62 12.41
N CYS A 141 -17.17 2.42 12.67
CA CYS A 141 -15.82 2.05 12.34
C CYS A 141 -15.38 0.82 13.15
N PRO A 142 -14.78 -0.21 12.52
CA PRO A 142 -14.19 -1.31 13.26
C PRO A 142 -13.15 -0.84 14.26
N PRO A 143 -13.00 -1.53 15.41
CA PRO A 143 -11.97 -1.19 16.39
C PRO A 143 -10.57 -1.43 15.81
N LYS A 144 -9.67 -0.48 16.01
CA LYS A 144 -8.27 -0.65 15.58
C LYS A 144 -7.59 -1.74 16.39
N PRO A 145 -6.71 -2.56 15.76
CA PRO A 145 -5.90 -3.53 16.49
C PRO A 145 -5.11 -2.88 17.62
N LYS A 146 -4.97 -3.60 18.74
CA LYS A 146 -4.10 -3.14 19.84
C LYS A 146 -2.65 -3.08 19.34
N ARG A 147 -1.99 -1.96 19.62
CA ARG A 147 -0.55 -1.79 19.37
C ARG A 147 0.22 -2.22 20.62
N ASP A 148 0.73 -3.44 20.60
CA ASP A 148 1.56 -4.04 21.64
C ASP A 148 3.05 -4.14 21.26
N GLY A 149 3.49 -3.19 20.44
CA GLY A 149 4.86 -3.13 19.89
C GLY A 149 4.98 -3.61 18.45
N ALA A 150 4.07 -4.44 17.96
CA ALA A 150 4.03 -4.86 16.57
C ALA A 150 3.02 -4.05 15.73
N TYR A 151 3.33 -3.84 14.46
CA TYR A 151 2.38 -3.27 13.51
C TYR A 151 1.54 -4.39 12.91
N ARG A 152 0.22 -4.30 13.08
CA ARG A 152 -0.72 -5.32 12.60
C ARG A 152 -1.84 -4.71 11.78
N TRP A 153 -2.31 -5.46 10.79
CA TRP A 153 -3.54 -5.18 10.06
C TRP A 153 -4.64 -6.07 10.61
N ALA A 154 -5.84 -5.49 10.82
CA ALA A 154 -7.05 -6.24 11.10
C ALA A 154 -7.67 -6.73 9.79
N LEU A 155 -8.13 -7.96 9.80
CA LEU A 155 -8.91 -8.59 8.73
C LEU A 155 -10.39 -8.52 9.11
N ASP A 156 -10.94 -7.29 9.08
CA ASP A 156 -12.34 -7.07 9.38
C ASP A 156 -13.24 -7.71 8.31
N ASP A 157 -14.53 -7.85 8.61
CA ASP A 157 -15.52 -8.42 7.68
C ASP A 157 -15.81 -7.44 6.53
N TYR A 158 -14.86 -7.33 5.60
CA TYR A 158 -15.01 -6.58 4.36
C TYR A 158 -15.67 -7.43 3.29
N ASP A 159 -16.59 -6.81 2.55
CA ASP A 159 -17.09 -7.31 1.28
C ASP A 159 -16.83 -6.31 0.18
N ILE A 160 -16.79 -6.80 -1.05
CA ILE A 160 -16.65 -5.98 -2.25
C ILE A 160 -18.04 -5.56 -2.75
N TYR A 161 -18.18 -4.28 -2.98
CA TYR A 161 -19.40 -3.67 -3.52
C TYR A 161 -19.10 -2.95 -4.83
N SER A 162 -20.05 -2.96 -5.76
CA SER A 162 -20.06 -2.06 -6.90
C SER A 162 -21.18 -1.04 -6.74
N VAL A 163 -20.94 0.20 -7.14
CA VAL A 163 -21.92 1.30 -7.04
C VAL A 163 -21.72 2.29 -8.19
N ARG A 164 -22.78 2.94 -8.63
CA ARG A 164 -22.67 4.07 -9.57
C ARG A 164 -22.03 5.27 -8.88
N LEU A 165 -21.42 6.17 -9.67
CA LEU A 165 -20.81 7.40 -9.13
C LEU A 165 -21.81 8.32 -8.40
N ASP A 166 -23.11 8.19 -8.65
CA ASP A 166 -24.16 8.89 -7.93
C ASP A 166 -24.57 8.23 -6.59
N GLY A 167 -23.86 7.15 -6.19
CA GLY A 167 -24.15 6.38 -4.97
C GLY A 167 -25.34 5.42 -5.11
N GLN A 168 -25.94 5.32 -6.28
CA GLN A 168 -27.12 4.46 -6.52
C GLN A 168 -26.73 3.09 -7.10
N GLN A 169 -27.72 2.17 -7.16
CA GLN A 169 -27.57 0.83 -7.71
C GLN A 169 -26.36 0.08 -7.14
N MET A 170 -26.25 0.09 -5.82
CA MET A 170 -25.24 -0.71 -5.12
C MET A 170 -25.53 -2.19 -5.28
N GLN A 171 -24.48 -2.96 -5.55
CA GLN A 171 -24.51 -4.41 -5.63
C GLN A 171 -23.37 -4.98 -4.79
N ARG A 172 -23.65 -5.95 -3.93
CA ARG A 172 -22.65 -6.72 -3.20
C ARG A 172 -22.12 -7.81 -4.13
N LEU A 173 -20.80 -7.85 -4.34
CA LEU A 173 -20.14 -8.82 -5.23
C LEU A 173 -19.59 -10.03 -4.49
N THR A 174 -19.21 -9.87 -3.21
CA THR A 174 -18.75 -10.96 -2.33
C THR A 174 -19.59 -10.99 -1.06
N SER A 175 -19.67 -12.16 -0.43
CA SER A 175 -20.44 -12.37 0.80
C SER A 175 -19.86 -13.51 1.65
N SER A 176 -18.60 -13.87 1.45
CA SER A 176 -17.92 -14.84 2.29
C SER A 176 -17.67 -14.26 3.68
N SER A 177 -17.55 -15.14 4.67
CA SER A 177 -17.18 -14.69 6.01
C SER A 177 -15.71 -14.25 6.05
N GLY A 178 -15.45 -13.08 6.62
CA GLY A 178 -14.12 -12.55 6.82
C GLY A 178 -13.73 -11.47 5.81
N TYR A 179 -12.47 -11.46 5.41
CA TYR A 179 -11.86 -10.40 4.63
C TYR A 179 -11.96 -10.69 3.12
N ASP A 180 -12.75 -9.90 2.41
CA ASP A 180 -12.80 -9.81 0.96
C ASP A 180 -12.45 -8.36 0.56
N ALA A 181 -11.23 -8.09 0.14
CA ALA A 181 -10.78 -6.72 -0.15
C ALA A 181 -9.70 -6.64 -1.23
N GLU A 182 -9.14 -5.44 -1.42
CA GLU A 182 -8.04 -5.17 -2.34
C GLU A 182 -8.38 -5.50 -3.81
N ALA A 183 -9.63 -5.28 -4.20
CA ALA A 183 -10.11 -5.63 -5.53
C ALA A 183 -9.69 -4.61 -6.59
N THR A 184 -9.20 -5.11 -7.73
CA THR A 184 -8.91 -4.33 -8.94
C THR A 184 -9.48 -5.00 -10.18
N ILE A 185 -9.63 -4.24 -11.28
CA ILE A 185 -10.22 -4.72 -12.53
C ILE A 185 -9.14 -4.76 -13.62
N SER A 186 -9.15 -5.81 -14.43
CA SER A 186 -8.27 -5.95 -15.57
C SER A 186 -8.47 -4.82 -16.61
N PRO A 187 -7.40 -4.31 -17.26
CA PRO A 187 -7.51 -3.27 -18.29
C PRO A 187 -8.47 -3.62 -19.44
N ASP A 188 -8.62 -4.90 -19.79
CA ASP A 188 -9.61 -5.35 -20.79
C ASP A 188 -11.06 -5.36 -20.26
N GLY A 189 -11.25 -5.02 -18.99
CA GLY A 189 -12.57 -4.85 -18.38
C GLY A 189 -13.36 -6.14 -18.19
N LYS A 190 -12.72 -7.30 -18.02
CA LYS A 190 -13.43 -8.58 -17.93
C LYS A 190 -13.34 -9.27 -16.58
N THR A 191 -12.28 -9.01 -15.82
CA THR A 191 -11.95 -9.80 -14.64
C THR A 191 -11.65 -8.88 -13.45
N ILE A 192 -12.18 -9.23 -12.28
CA ILE A 192 -11.79 -8.67 -10.99
C ILE A 192 -10.78 -9.64 -10.36
N VAL A 193 -9.67 -9.13 -9.80
CA VAL A 193 -8.81 -9.84 -8.86
C VAL A 193 -8.98 -9.25 -7.47
N TRP A 194 -8.99 -10.07 -6.42
CA TRP A 194 -9.09 -9.60 -5.04
C TRP A 194 -8.41 -10.54 -4.06
N THR A 195 -8.22 -10.08 -2.82
CA THR A 195 -7.68 -10.86 -1.70
C THR A 195 -8.82 -11.35 -0.82
N SER A 196 -8.80 -12.64 -0.44
CA SER A 196 -9.84 -13.25 0.41
C SER A 196 -9.27 -14.27 1.39
N VAL A 197 -9.90 -14.39 2.56
CA VAL A 197 -9.63 -15.45 3.56
C VAL A 197 -10.60 -16.62 3.49
N LYS A 198 -11.47 -16.68 2.49
CA LYS A 198 -12.61 -17.60 2.45
C LYS A 198 -12.25 -19.09 2.50
N ASP A 199 -11.06 -19.47 2.07
CA ASP A 199 -10.57 -20.86 2.08
C ASP A 199 -9.53 -21.09 3.20
N GLY A 200 -9.47 -20.20 4.21
CA GLY A 200 -8.68 -20.36 5.43
C GLY A 200 -7.29 -19.75 5.39
N ASP A 201 -6.90 -19.11 4.27
CA ASP A 201 -5.66 -18.34 4.12
C ASP A 201 -5.92 -17.07 3.30
N LEU A 202 -4.97 -16.13 3.31
CA LEU A 202 -5.03 -14.88 2.53
C LEU A 202 -4.50 -15.11 1.13
N ASP A 203 -5.41 -15.39 0.21
CA ASP A 203 -5.10 -15.72 -1.19
C ASP A 203 -5.72 -14.73 -2.18
N LEU A 204 -5.16 -14.73 -3.38
CA LEU A 204 -5.75 -14.06 -4.52
C LEU A 204 -6.84 -14.93 -5.16
N TYR A 205 -7.90 -14.26 -5.56
CA TYR A 205 -9.01 -14.83 -6.31
C TYR A 205 -9.31 -13.98 -7.54
N THR A 206 -9.95 -14.60 -8.54
CA THR A 206 -10.50 -13.89 -9.72
C THR A 206 -11.97 -14.19 -9.89
N MET A 207 -12.76 -13.22 -10.38
CA MET A 207 -14.19 -13.36 -10.70
C MET A 207 -14.58 -12.49 -11.89
N ASN A 208 -15.75 -12.74 -12.45
CA ASN A 208 -16.39 -11.86 -13.42
C ASN A 208 -16.77 -10.52 -12.78
N LEU A 209 -17.04 -9.49 -13.60
CA LEU A 209 -17.44 -8.16 -13.12
C LEU A 209 -18.76 -8.14 -12.33
N ASP A 210 -19.59 -9.14 -12.48
CA ASP A 210 -20.86 -9.29 -11.78
C ASP A 210 -20.76 -10.10 -10.46
N GLY A 211 -19.53 -10.51 -10.08
CA GLY A 211 -19.27 -11.31 -8.89
C GLY A 211 -19.38 -12.83 -9.11
N THR A 212 -19.73 -13.27 -10.32
CA THR A 212 -19.85 -14.71 -10.63
C THR A 212 -18.51 -15.35 -10.98
N ASN A 213 -18.45 -16.69 -11.01
CA ASN A 213 -17.31 -17.49 -11.45
C ASN A 213 -16.02 -17.22 -10.64
N ALA A 214 -16.16 -17.09 -9.32
CA ALA A 214 -15.02 -16.91 -8.41
C ALA A 214 -14.08 -18.13 -8.44
N LYS A 215 -12.78 -17.88 -8.62
CA LYS A 215 -11.71 -18.90 -8.66
C LYS A 215 -10.54 -18.47 -7.80
N ARG A 216 -10.00 -19.38 -6.99
CA ARG A 216 -8.74 -19.19 -6.26
C ARG A 216 -7.57 -19.20 -7.25
N LEU A 217 -6.67 -18.23 -7.12
CA LEU A 217 -5.51 -18.03 -7.98
C LEU A 217 -4.21 -18.47 -7.32
N THR A 218 -4.06 -18.22 -6.01
CA THR A 218 -2.89 -18.60 -5.20
C THR A 218 -3.30 -19.53 -4.07
N ASN A 219 -2.34 -20.28 -3.52
CA ASN A 219 -2.59 -21.27 -2.48
C ASN A 219 -1.34 -21.61 -1.63
N ASP A 220 -0.32 -20.76 -1.65
CA ASP A 220 0.83 -20.92 -0.73
C ASP A 220 0.41 -20.48 0.66
N VAL A 221 1.00 -21.10 1.69
CA VAL A 221 0.78 -20.64 3.07
C VAL A 221 1.37 -19.25 3.24
N GLY A 222 0.52 -18.29 3.64
CA GLY A 222 0.96 -16.93 3.85
C GLY A 222 0.01 -15.89 3.26
N TYR A 223 0.48 -14.68 3.18
CA TYR A 223 -0.29 -13.55 2.68
C TYR A 223 0.00 -13.30 1.21
N ASP A 224 -1.03 -13.29 0.38
CA ASP A 224 -1.05 -12.82 -1.01
C ASP A 224 -2.07 -11.69 -1.16
N GLY A 225 -1.65 -10.49 -1.59
CA GLY A 225 -2.60 -9.38 -1.70
C GLY A 225 -2.10 -8.17 -2.49
N GLY A 226 -2.98 -7.15 -2.59
CA GLY A 226 -2.70 -5.89 -3.27
C GLY A 226 -2.38 -6.06 -4.75
N ALA A 227 -3.19 -6.83 -5.45
CA ALA A 227 -2.96 -7.30 -6.81
C ALA A 227 -3.41 -6.31 -7.88
N PHE A 228 -2.60 -6.14 -8.94
CA PHE A 228 -2.93 -5.35 -10.13
C PHE A 228 -2.59 -6.11 -11.41
N PHE A 229 -3.43 -5.97 -12.42
CA PHE A 229 -3.16 -6.56 -13.73
C PHE A 229 -2.08 -5.80 -14.50
N SER A 230 -1.35 -6.54 -15.36
CA SER A 230 -0.50 -5.94 -16.40
C SER A 230 -1.33 -5.20 -17.45
N PRO A 231 -0.74 -4.26 -18.21
CA PRO A 231 -1.48 -3.48 -19.23
C PRO A 231 -2.18 -4.34 -20.29
N ASP A 232 -1.66 -5.52 -20.57
CA ASP A 232 -2.25 -6.49 -21.52
C ASP A 232 -3.24 -7.47 -20.86
N SER A 233 -3.54 -7.32 -19.55
CA SER A 233 -4.44 -8.15 -18.75
C SER A 233 -4.01 -9.63 -18.60
N ARG A 234 -2.77 -9.99 -19.00
CA ARG A 234 -2.31 -11.38 -19.01
C ARG A 234 -1.59 -11.80 -17.74
N ARG A 235 -1.04 -10.84 -16.99
CA ARG A 235 -0.30 -11.07 -15.75
C ARG A 235 -0.86 -10.22 -14.62
N ILE A 236 -0.54 -10.63 -13.41
CA ILE A 236 -0.91 -9.95 -12.18
C ILE A 236 0.36 -9.76 -11.36
N VAL A 237 0.62 -8.53 -10.91
CA VAL A 237 1.63 -8.20 -9.91
C VAL A 237 0.95 -8.09 -8.56
N TYR A 238 1.59 -8.62 -7.51
CA TYR A 238 1.07 -8.60 -6.16
C TYR A 238 2.19 -8.61 -5.12
N ARG A 239 1.87 -8.35 -3.88
CA ARG A 239 2.80 -8.49 -2.75
C ARG A 239 2.47 -9.75 -1.97
N ALA A 240 3.49 -10.42 -1.46
CA ALA A 240 3.32 -11.64 -0.70
C ALA A 240 4.35 -11.82 0.42
N ALA A 241 3.96 -12.63 1.41
CA ALA A 241 4.83 -13.13 2.45
C ALA A 241 4.53 -14.61 2.67
N HIS A 242 5.46 -15.47 2.28
CA HIS A 242 5.33 -16.93 2.39
C HIS A 242 6.32 -17.45 3.44
N PRO A 243 5.95 -17.55 4.73
CA PRO A 243 6.81 -18.10 5.76
C PRO A 243 7.11 -19.56 5.48
N SER A 244 8.38 -19.97 5.59
CA SER A 244 8.82 -21.36 5.40
C SER A 244 9.35 -22.00 6.68
N ASP A 245 9.77 -21.20 7.64
CA ASP A 245 10.15 -21.69 8.97
C ASP A 245 8.90 -22.13 9.74
N PRO A 246 8.89 -23.34 10.36
CA PRO A 246 7.72 -23.84 11.07
C PRO A 246 7.20 -22.92 12.20
N ALA A 247 8.08 -22.20 12.88
CA ALA A 247 7.68 -21.26 13.94
C ALA A 247 7.04 -20.00 13.37
N GLU A 248 7.54 -19.50 12.23
CA GLU A 248 6.95 -18.38 11.51
C GLU A 248 5.58 -18.76 10.90
N VAL A 249 5.46 -19.96 10.34
CA VAL A 249 4.16 -20.50 9.86
C VAL A 249 3.17 -20.58 11.00
N ALA A 250 3.54 -21.14 12.16
CA ALA A 250 2.67 -21.24 13.32
C ALA A 250 2.25 -19.85 13.83
N LYS A 251 3.17 -18.90 13.89
CA LYS A 251 2.89 -17.50 14.26
C LYS A 251 1.90 -16.85 13.30
N TYR A 252 2.10 -17.02 11.99
CA TYR A 252 1.20 -16.49 10.96
C TYR A 252 -0.21 -17.06 11.12
N GLN A 253 -0.34 -18.38 11.27
CA GLN A 253 -1.63 -19.07 11.44
C GLN A 253 -2.34 -18.65 12.73
N ASP A 254 -1.60 -18.45 13.83
CA ASP A 254 -2.15 -17.98 15.10
C ASP A 254 -2.68 -16.54 15.00
N LEU A 255 -1.96 -15.66 14.30
CA LEU A 255 -2.43 -14.30 14.01
C LEU A 255 -3.66 -14.32 13.09
N LEU A 256 -3.66 -15.14 12.04
CA LEU A 256 -4.77 -15.27 11.10
C LEU A 256 -6.05 -15.77 11.82
N ALA A 257 -5.93 -16.73 12.74
CA ALA A 257 -7.03 -17.19 13.59
C ALA A 257 -7.60 -16.07 14.48
N GLN A 258 -6.79 -15.06 14.81
CA GLN A 258 -7.20 -13.85 15.51
C GLN A 258 -7.67 -12.73 14.56
N ARG A 259 -7.77 -12.99 13.25
CA ARG A 259 -8.07 -12.03 12.20
C ARG A 259 -7.06 -10.89 12.12
N LEU A 260 -5.79 -11.21 12.27
CA LEU A 260 -4.67 -10.27 12.22
C LEU A 260 -3.59 -10.79 11.29
N ILE A 261 -2.82 -9.87 10.70
CA ILE A 261 -1.53 -10.16 10.08
C ILE A 261 -0.48 -9.15 10.51
N GLU A 262 0.79 -9.57 10.54
CA GLU A 262 1.95 -8.69 10.68
C GLU A 262 2.63 -8.55 9.31
N PRO A 263 2.43 -7.41 8.59
CA PRO A 263 3.04 -7.19 7.28
C PRO A 263 4.51 -6.79 7.45
N GLY A 264 5.34 -7.75 7.80
CA GLY A 264 6.77 -7.54 8.04
C GLY A 264 7.55 -7.45 6.74
N GLN A 265 8.18 -8.54 6.34
CA GLN A 265 8.87 -8.67 5.06
C GLN A 265 7.86 -9.09 4.00
N LEU A 266 7.65 -8.23 3.02
CA LEU A 266 6.79 -8.49 1.87
C LEU A 266 7.65 -8.42 0.61
N GLU A 267 7.46 -9.37 -0.29
CA GLU A 267 8.14 -9.40 -1.57
C GLU A 267 7.14 -9.23 -2.72
N ILE A 268 7.61 -8.73 -3.86
CA ILE A 268 6.80 -8.55 -5.06
C ILE A 268 6.87 -9.82 -5.91
N PHE A 269 5.72 -10.26 -6.35
CA PHE A 269 5.54 -11.41 -7.24
C PHE A 269 4.75 -11.04 -8.49
N VAL A 270 4.97 -11.79 -9.55
CA VAL A 270 4.17 -11.77 -10.78
C VAL A 270 3.68 -13.18 -11.06
N ILE A 271 2.40 -13.29 -11.46
CA ILE A 271 1.76 -14.53 -11.86
C ILE A 271 0.95 -14.31 -13.13
N ASN A 272 0.77 -15.31 -13.97
CA ASN A 272 -0.20 -15.21 -15.07
C ASN A 272 -1.63 -15.08 -14.53
N ALA A 273 -2.50 -14.42 -15.25
CA ALA A 273 -3.89 -14.21 -14.84
C ALA A 273 -4.70 -15.53 -14.71
N ASP A 274 -4.19 -16.64 -15.22
CA ASP A 274 -4.73 -17.99 -15.05
C ASP A 274 -4.15 -18.75 -13.85
N GLY A 275 -3.23 -18.16 -13.09
CA GLY A 275 -2.56 -18.76 -11.93
C GLY A 275 -1.26 -19.52 -12.26
N SER A 276 -0.88 -19.62 -13.52
CA SER A 276 0.38 -20.27 -13.91
C SER A 276 1.59 -19.31 -13.82
N HIS A 277 2.80 -19.87 -13.88
CA HIS A 277 4.08 -19.12 -13.99
C HIS A 277 4.28 -18.05 -12.89
N LYS A 278 4.11 -18.43 -11.62
CA LYS A 278 4.44 -17.58 -10.49
C LYS A 278 5.95 -17.31 -10.44
N GLN A 279 6.34 -16.04 -10.35
CA GLN A 279 7.72 -15.58 -10.28
C GLN A 279 7.86 -14.52 -9.17
N GLN A 280 8.86 -14.72 -8.31
CA GLN A 280 9.28 -13.68 -7.35
C GLN A 280 10.17 -12.65 -8.06
N VAL A 281 9.81 -11.36 -7.91
CA VAL A 281 10.52 -10.23 -8.53
C VAL A 281 11.53 -9.62 -7.57
N THR A 282 11.18 -9.49 -6.29
CA THR A 282 12.08 -8.96 -5.27
C THR A 282 12.44 -10.05 -4.26
N SER A 283 13.68 -10.03 -3.75
CA SER A 283 14.18 -10.91 -2.70
C SER A 283 15.21 -10.13 -1.90
N ASN A 284 14.76 -9.07 -1.26
CA ASN A 284 15.67 -8.10 -0.64
C ASN A 284 15.46 -7.96 0.87
N GLY A 285 14.50 -8.70 1.45
CA GLY A 285 14.21 -8.70 2.87
C GLY A 285 13.65 -7.38 3.40
N ALA A 286 13.19 -6.51 2.51
CA ALA A 286 12.48 -5.28 2.86
C ALA A 286 10.98 -5.52 2.94
N SER A 287 10.23 -4.51 3.37
CA SER A 287 8.79 -4.45 3.23
C SER A 287 8.47 -3.79 1.88
N ASN A 288 8.18 -4.60 0.86
CA ASN A 288 7.84 -4.14 -0.49
C ASN A 288 6.33 -4.26 -0.68
N PHE A 289 5.63 -3.18 -1.03
CA PHE A 289 4.18 -3.22 -1.18
C PHE A 289 3.65 -2.23 -2.21
N SER A 290 2.33 -2.26 -2.47
CA SER A 290 1.66 -1.43 -3.47
C SER A 290 2.30 -1.50 -4.86
N PRO A 291 2.58 -2.70 -5.42
CA PRO A 291 3.16 -2.80 -6.74
C PRO A 291 2.16 -2.42 -7.82
N TYR A 292 2.65 -1.84 -8.91
CA TYR A 292 1.87 -1.55 -10.11
C TYR A 292 2.75 -1.72 -11.35
N PHE A 293 2.20 -2.25 -12.45
CA PHE A 293 2.94 -2.34 -13.70
C PHE A 293 3.16 -0.95 -14.33
N HIS A 294 4.37 -0.69 -14.78
CA HIS A 294 4.64 0.41 -15.69
C HIS A 294 3.90 0.16 -17.03
N PRO A 295 3.44 1.19 -17.74
CA PRO A 295 2.71 1.05 -19.00
C PRO A 295 3.42 0.26 -20.10
N ASP A 296 4.76 0.10 -20.03
CA ASP A 296 5.51 -0.76 -20.94
C ASP A 296 5.30 -2.26 -20.71
N GLY A 297 4.64 -2.64 -19.62
CA GLY A 297 4.38 -4.03 -19.24
C GLY A 297 5.63 -4.83 -18.85
N LYS A 298 6.79 -4.19 -18.69
CA LYS A 298 8.09 -4.83 -18.40
C LYS A 298 8.72 -4.36 -17.10
N ARG A 299 8.26 -3.26 -16.55
CA ARG A 299 8.74 -2.69 -15.30
C ARG A 299 7.60 -2.63 -14.29
N ILE A 300 7.97 -2.64 -13.02
CA ILE A 300 7.06 -2.60 -11.87
C ILE A 300 7.50 -1.44 -10.98
N ILE A 301 6.57 -0.55 -10.64
CA ILE A 301 6.73 0.46 -9.61
C ILE A 301 6.16 -0.07 -8.31
N PHE A 302 6.82 0.17 -7.18
CA PHE A 302 6.38 -0.30 -5.86
C PHE A 302 6.92 0.58 -4.76
N SER A 303 6.36 0.47 -3.57
CA SER A 303 6.82 1.13 -2.35
C SER A 303 7.71 0.18 -1.56
N SER A 304 8.83 0.69 -1.02
CA SER A 304 9.77 -0.13 -0.24
C SER A 304 10.51 0.68 0.83
N ASN A 305 10.82 0.02 1.95
CA ASN A 305 11.73 0.53 2.98
C ASN A 305 13.17 0.00 2.82
N LEU A 306 13.55 -0.38 1.61
CA LEU A 306 14.81 -1.04 1.28
C LEU A 306 16.05 -0.37 1.89
N GLU A 307 16.11 0.96 1.87
CA GLU A 307 17.25 1.71 2.40
C GLU A 307 17.27 1.84 3.92
N THR A 308 16.12 1.72 4.59
CA THR A 308 15.97 1.86 6.05
C THR A 308 15.65 0.55 6.75
N ARG A 309 15.69 -0.57 6.02
CA ARG A 309 15.49 -1.90 6.61
C ARG A 309 16.57 -2.19 7.66
N GLY A 310 16.15 -2.72 8.81
CA GLY A 310 17.06 -3.07 9.90
C GLY A 310 17.60 -1.87 10.69
N GLU A 311 17.24 -0.65 10.33
CA GLU A 311 17.52 0.53 11.13
C GLU A 311 16.53 0.65 12.29
N GLY A 312 17.00 1.08 13.44
CA GLY A 312 16.13 1.42 14.57
C GLY A 312 15.32 2.69 14.27
N GLY A 313 14.03 2.68 14.60
CA GLY A 313 13.16 3.83 14.43
C GLY A 313 12.01 3.59 13.44
N ARG A 314 11.40 4.67 12.95
CA ARG A 314 10.32 4.60 11.96
C ARG A 314 10.90 4.35 10.57
N PRO A 315 10.56 3.26 9.88
CA PRO A 315 11.04 3.03 8.52
C PRO A 315 10.52 4.08 7.55
N SER A 316 11.37 4.48 6.60
CA SER A 316 10.98 5.33 5.48
C SER A 316 10.67 4.48 4.26
N PHE A 317 9.58 4.81 3.57
CA PHE A 317 9.12 4.13 2.37
C PHE A 317 9.22 5.06 1.17
N HIS A 318 9.87 4.57 0.12
CA HIS A 318 10.05 5.30 -1.13
C HIS A 318 9.55 4.48 -2.31
N LEU A 319 9.22 5.15 -3.41
CA LEU A 319 8.87 4.48 -4.65
C LEU A 319 10.15 4.02 -5.36
N TYR A 320 10.09 2.80 -5.86
CA TYR A 320 11.13 2.16 -6.66
C TYR A 320 10.55 1.67 -7.98
N LEU A 321 11.38 1.64 -9.01
CA LEU A 321 11.09 1.01 -10.29
C LEU A 321 12.07 -0.14 -10.50
N VAL A 322 11.58 -1.30 -10.94
CA VAL A 322 12.39 -2.50 -11.19
C VAL A 322 11.89 -3.17 -12.47
N ARG A 323 12.74 -3.93 -13.17
CA ARG A 323 12.27 -4.81 -14.23
C ARG A 323 11.51 -5.99 -13.63
N ASP A 324 10.60 -6.60 -14.40
CA ASP A 324 9.84 -7.77 -13.97
C ASP A 324 10.70 -9.02 -13.76
N ASP A 325 11.98 -9.01 -14.20
CA ASP A 325 12.99 -10.01 -13.86
C ASP A 325 13.75 -9.74 -12.55
N GLY A 326 13.39 -8.68 -11.82
CA GLY A 326 14.01 -8.27 -10.56
C GLY A 326 15.28 -7.43 -10.71
N THR A 327 15.72 -7.13 -11.94
CA THR A 327 16.96 -6.37 -12.18
C THR A 327 16.71 -4.87 -12.34
N GLY A 328 17.76 -4.07 -12.13
CA GLY A 328 17.76 -2.63 -12.45
C GLY A 328 16.86 -1.81 -11.52
N ALA A 329 16.82 -2.14 -10.24
CA ALA A 329 16.07 -1.35 -9.25
C ALA A 329 16.57 0.09 -9.18
N GLU A 330 15.66 1.05 -9.25
CA GLU A 330 15.90 2.48 -9.17
C GLU A 330 14.92 3.13 -8.19
N ARG A 331 15.43 3.96 -7.26
CA ARG A 331 14.61 4.78 -6.38
C ARG A 331 14.09 6.00 -7.12
N LEU A 332 12.79 6.27 -7.00
CA LEU A 332 12.09 7.36 -7.70
C LEU A 332 11.82 8.58 -6.82
N THR A 333 11.53 8.37 -5.53
CA THR A 333 11.17 9.46 -4.61
C THR A 333 12.24 9.68 -3.55
N THR A 334 12.46 10.94 -3.18
CA THR A 334 13.43 11.36 -2.15
C THR A 334 12.80 12.20 -1.05
N GLU A 335 11.71 12.88 -1.33
CA GLU A 335 10.98 13.73 -0.40
C GLU A 335 9.96 12.91 0.41
N GLY A 336 9.79 13.27 1.70
CA GLY A 336 8.90 12.60 2.63
C GLY A 336 9.48 11.28 3.18
N HIS A 337 8.80 10.73 4.20
CA HIS A 337 9.15 9.44 4.82
C HIS A 337 8.23 8.31 4.39
N PHE A 338 7.08 8.64 3.81
CA PHE A 338 6.11 7.66 3.33
C PHE A 338 5.67 8.02 1.91
N ASN A 339 6.05 7.19 0.96
CA ASN A 339 5.60 7.27 -0.44
C ASN A 339 5.08 5.91 -0.85
N SER A 340 3.81 5.83 -1.28
CA SER A 340 3.15 4.57 -1.54
C SER A 340 1.98 4.69 -2.53
N PHE A 341 1.39 3.54 -2.89
CA PHE A 341 0.22 3.41 -3.75
C PHE A 341 0.38 4.13 -5.10
N PRO A 342 1.47 3.85 -5.83
CA PRO A 342 1.69 4.46 -7.15
C PRO A 342 0.78 3.82 -8.20
N MET A 343 0.23 4.65 -9.10
CA MET A 343 -0.45 4.19 -10.30
C MET A 343 -0.15 5.12 -11.47
N PHE A 344 0.20 4.57 -12.62
CA PHE A 344 0.30 5.32 -13.87
C PHE A 344 -1.08 5.62 -14.43
N SER A 345 -1.24 6.79 -15.06
CA SER A 345 -2.42 7.06 -15.87
C SER A 345 -2.51 6.09 -17.05
N PRO A 346 -3.70 5.83 -17.61
CA PRO A 346 -3.88 4.88 -18.72
C PRO A 346 -3.03 5.21 -19.95
N ASP A 347 -2.73 6.48 -20.20
CA ASP A 347 -1.85 6.93 -21.28
C ASP A 347 -0.34 6.90 -20.93
N GLY A 348 -0.01 6.50 -19.68
CA GLY A 348 1.36 6.40 -19.19
C GLY A 348 2.08 7.74 -18.98
N LYS A 349 1.39 8.88 -19.08
CA LYS A 349 2.03 10.21 -19.00
C LYS A 349 2.03 10.83 -17.63
N ARG A 350 1.26 10.29 -16.69
CA ARG A 350 1.16 10.79 -15.33
C ARG A 350 1.33 9.67 -14.32
N LEU A 351 1.82 10.02 -13.15
CA LEU A 351 1.89 9.16 -11.97
C LEU A 351 1.10 9.79 -10.83
N VAL A 352 0.19 9.05 -10.23
CA VAL A 352 -0.43 9.38 -8.95
C VAL A 352 0.22 8.52 -7.87
N TRP A 353 0.43 9.09 -6.67
CA TRP A 353 0.89 8.35 -5.49
C TRP A 353 0.47 9.06 -4.22
N VAL A 354 0.69 8.42 -3.08
CA VAL A 354 0.45 8.97 -1.75
C VAL A 354 1.79 9.30 -1.09
N SER A 355 1.87 10.46 -0.44
CA SER A 355 3.09 10.87 0.27
C SER A 355 2.76 11.69 1.52
N ASP A 356 3.65 11.63 2.53
CA ASP A 356 3.65 12.52 3.68
C ASP A 356 4.53 13.77 3.47
N ARG A 357 5.05 14.00 2.23
CA ARG A 357 5.67 15.28 1.87
C ARG A 357 4.67 16.41 2.12
N ASN A 358 5.11 17.53 2.65
CA ASN A 358 4.27 18.66 3.04
C ASN A 358 3.26 18.36 4.17
N ALA A 359 3.38 17.22 4.88
CA ALA A 359 2.53 16.92 6.03
C ALA A 359 2.74 17.98 7.13
N THR A 360 1.64 18.49 7.68
CA THR A 360 1.64 19.49 8.75
C THR A 360 1.42 18.85 10.12
N THR A 361 0.92 17.63 10.15
CA THR A 361 0.63 16.88 11.37
C THR A 361 1.13 15.42 11.28
N PRO A 362 1.55 14.83 12.40
CA PRO A 362 1.97 13.44 12.41
C PRO A 362 0.89 12.49 11.89
N GLY A 363 1.26 11.60 10.97
CA GLY A 363 0.35 10.63 10.36
C GLY A 363 -0.53 11.18 9.24
N GLU A 364 -0.35 12.44 8.86
CA GLU A 364 -0.94 13.00 7.66
C GLU A 364 -0.22 12.47 6.42
N PHE A 365 -0.98 12.08 5.41
CA PHE A 365 -0.48 11.81 4.07
C PHE A 365 -1.54 12.15 3.03
N ASN A 366 -1.07 12.55 1.87
CA ASN A 366 -1.89 13.17 0.83
C ASN A 366 -1.62 12.54 -0.55
N VAL A 367 -2.58 12.71 -1.45
CA VAL A 367 -2.48 12.29 -2.85
C VAL A 367 -1.70 13.34 -3.64
N PHE A 368 -0.73 12.88 -4.40
CA PHE A 368 0.10 13.67 -5.31
C PHE A 368 -0.05 13.16 -6.74
N LEU A 369 0.10 14.07 -7.69
CA LEU A 369 0.08 13.81 -9.12
C LEU A 369 1.28 14.50 -9.76
N ALA A 370 1.98 13.79 -10.64
CA ALA A 370 3.07 14.33 -11.44
C ALA A 370 2.96 13.95 -12.91
N ASP A 371 3.59 14.72 -13.78
CA ASP A 371 3.88 14.29 -15.13
C ASP A 371 5.05 13.31 -15.09
N TRP A 372 4.92 12.20 -15.80
CA TRP A 372 5.96 11.18 -15.91
C TRP A 372 6.99 11.56 -16.98
N VAL A 373 8.24 11.61 -16.58
CA VAL A 373 9.40 11.81 -17.48
C VAL A 373 10.11 10.46 -17.62
N PRO A 374 10.17 9.84 -18.81
CA PRO A 374 10.77 8.52 -19.04
C PRO A 374 12.26 8.41 -18.72
#